data_4877ec8ac2ff40e4c153ceb93c80df3a
#
_entry.id   4877ec8ac2ff40e4c153ceb93c80df3a
#
_cell.length_a   1.000
_cell.length_b   1.000
_cell.length_c   1.000
_cell.angle_alpha   90.00
_cell.angle_beta   90.00
_cell.angle_gamma   90.00
#
_symmetry.space_group_name_H-M   'P 1'
#
loop_
_entity.id
_entity.type
_entity.pdbx_description
1 polymer ?
#
loop_
_entity_poly.entity_id
_entity_poly.type
_entity_poly.pdbx_seq_one_letter_code
_entity_poly.pdbx_strand_id
1 'polypeptide(L)'
;YDEENDLCDNPYIQKTQWGWPIDAKGLRYTLNWLYDRYQLPMFIVENGFGAIDQKEVDGSVHDQYRIDYLKEHIQEMKKAVDIDGVDLLGYTVWGCIDCVSFSTGEMKKRYGFIYVDKNNDGSGSLKRSKKDSFEWYKKVIETNGEVL
;
A
#
# COMPACT_ATOMS: atom_id res chain seq x y z
N TYR A 1 7.64 0.55 -23.58
CA TYR A 1 8.91 0.16 -22.90
C TYR A 1 9.61 1.43 -22.41
N ASP A 2 9.99 1.45 -21.17
CA ASP A 2 10.76 2.53 -20.57
C ASP A 2 12.24 2.12 -20.59
N GLU A 3 12.99 2.66 -21.55
CA GLU A 3 14.41 2.31 -21.76
C GLU A 3 15.31 2.75 -20.59
N GLU A 4 14.92 3.81 -19.86
CA GLU A 4 15.71 4.34 -18.75
C GLU A 4 15.66 3.43 -17.51
N ASN A 5 14.51 2.76 -17.27
CA ASN A 5 14.30 1.90 -16.11
C ASN A 5 14.20 0.42 -16.45
N ASP A 6 14.39 0.04 -17.71
CA ASP A 6 14.22 -1.34 -18.21
C ASP A 6 12.86 -1.96 -17.87
N LEU A 7 11.81 -1.13 -17.88
CA LEU A 7 10.44 -1.51 -17.50
C LEU A 7 9.56 -1.61 -18.74
N CYS A 8 8.72 -2.63 -18.75
CA CYS A 8 7.68 -2.80 -19.76
C CYS A 8 6.31 -2.57 -19.14
N ASP A 9 5.59 -1.60 -19.68
CA ASP A 9 4.23 -1.30 -19.23
C ASP A 9 3.28 -2.46 -19.57
N ASN A 10 2.51 -2.89 -18.55
CA ASN A 10 1.40 -3.80 -18.77
C ASN A 10 0.09 -2.98 -18.98
N PRO A 11 -0.47 -2.97 -20.20
CA PRO A 11 -1.65 -2.17 -20.49
C PRO A 11 -2.96 -2.69 -19.83
N TYR A 12 -2.91 -3.89 -19.24
CA TYR A 12 -4.06 -4.54 -18.60
C TYR A 12 -4.09 -4.34 -17.09
N ILE A 13 -3.06 -3.71 -16.51
CA ILE A 13 -2.98 -3.47 -15.07
C ILE A 13 -3.25 -1.99 -14.80
N GLN A 14 -4.18 -1.73 -13.86
CA GLN A 14 -4.46 -0.38 -13.39
C GLN A 14 -3.22 0.24 -12.74
N LYS A 15 -3.03 1.54 -12.93
CA LYS A 15 -1.90 2.28 -12.35
C LYS A 15 -2.37 3.31 -11.32
N THR A 16 -1.50 3.60 -10.39
CA THR A 16 -1.64 4.71 -9.45
C THR A 16 -1.54 6.06 -10.18
N GLN A 17 -1.83 7.16 -9.49
CA GLN A 17 -1.66 8.52 -10.00
C GLN A 17 -0.19 8.86 -10.34
N TRP A 18 0.77 8.06 -9.90
CA TRP A 18 2.20 8.16 -10.23
C TRP A 18 2.68 7.09 -11.21
N GLY A 19 1.75 6.45 -11.93
CA GLY A 19 2.08 5.48 -12.98
C GLY A 19 2.51 4.10 -12.46
N TRP A 20 2.48 3.83 -11.15
CA TRP A 20 2.88 2.55 -10.60
C TRP A 20 1.77 1.50 -10.76
N PRO A 21 2.09 0.27 -11.20
CA PRO A 21 1.10 -0.78 -11.37
C PRO A 21 0.49 -1.21 -10.04
N ILE A 22 -0.82 -1.48 -10.05
CA ILE A 22 -1.54 -2.08 -8.94
C ILE A 22 -1.69 -3.57 -9.27
N ASP A 23 -0.72 -4.37 -8.81
CA ASP A 23 -0.62 -5.78 -9.18
C ASP A 23 -0.55 -6.70 -7.96
N ALA A 24 -1.71 -6.95 -7.35
CA ALA A 24 -1.82 -7.86 -6.22
C ALA A 24 -1.46 -9.31 -6.59
N LYS A 25 -1.76 -9.76 -7.83
CA LYS A 25 -1.37 -11.09 -8.30
C LYS A 25 0.14 -11.20 -8.50
N GLY A 26 0.77 -10.12 -8.92
CA GLY A 26 2.24 -10.02 -9.02
C GLY A 26 2.91 -10.22 -7.67
N LEU A 27 2.30 -9.71 -6.57
CA LEU A 27 2.79 -9.97 -5.21
C LEU A 27 2.76 -11.48 -4.89
N ARG A 28 1.64 -12.16 -5.13
CA ARG A 28 1.53 -13.61 -4.92
C ARG A 28 2.54 -14.38 -5.77
N TYR A 29 2.66 -14.02 -7.04
CA TYR A 29 3.65 -14.63 -7.94
C TYR A 29 5.08 -14.45 -7.41
N THR A 30 5.45 -13.25 -6.98
CA THR A 30 6.78 -12.95 -6.45
C THR A 30 7.08 -13.75 -5.18
N LEU A 31 6.11 -13.85 -4.27
CA LEU A 31 6.24 -14.66 -3.05
C LEU A 31 6.51 -16.13 -3.38
N ASN A 32 5.73 -16.71 -4.31
CA ASN A 32 5.94 -18.08 -4.77
C ASN A 32 7.31 -18.27 -5.42
N TRP A 33 7.69 -17.36 -6.33
CA TRP A 33 8.95 -17.43 -7.05
C TRP A 33 10.17 -17.36 -6.12
N LEU A 34 10.12 -16.48 -5.12
CA LEU A 34 11.19 -16.36 -4.12
C LEU A 34 11.23 -17.58 -3.21
N TYR A 35 10.06 -18.02 -2.73
CA TYR A 35 9.99 -19.16 -1.83
C TYR A 35 10.44 -20.45 -2.51
N ASP A 36 10.03 -20.69 -3.76
CA ASP A 36 10.44 -21.85 -4.55
C ASP A 36 11.97 -21.91 -4.73
N ARG A 37 12.60 -20.74 -4.91
CA ARG A 37 14.04 -20.63 -5.10
C ARG A 37 14.86 -20.81 -3.83
N TYR A 38 14.42 -20.20 -2.72
CA TYR A 38 15.25 -20.09 -1.52
C TYR A 38 14.80 -20.97 -0.36
N GLN A 39 13.54 -21.39 -0.32
CA GLN A 39 12.95 -22.21 0.76
C GLN A 39 13.23 -21.66 2.16
N LEU A 40 13.19 -20.34 2.32
CA LEU A 40 13.41 -19.62 3.57
C LEU A 40 12.17 -18.82 3.96
N PRO A 41 11.93 -18.65 5.28
CA PRO A 41 10.87 -17.75 5.74
C PRO A 41 11.05 -16.33 5.18
N MET A 42 9.95 -15.72 4.78
CA MET A 42 9.94 -14.38 4.18
C MET A 42 9.17 -13.37 5.04
N PHE A 43 9.44 -12.11 4.83
CA PHE A 43 8.71 -11.01 5.45
C PHE A 43 8.54 -9.87 4.45
N ILE A 44 7.32 -9.38 4.26
CA ILE A 44 7.07 -8.18 3.46
C ILE A 44 7.29 -6.97 4.36
N VAL A 45 8.44 -6.33 4.22
CA VAL A 45 8.84 -5.20 5.08
C VAL A 45 8.16 -3.89 4.72
N GLU A 46 7.72 -3.75 3.46
CA GLU A 46 6.94 -2.60 3.00
C GLU A 46 6.12 -2.93 1.75
N ASN A 47 4.88 -2.48 1.76
CA ASN A 47 3.98 -2.44 0.63
C ASN A 47 3.01 -1.29 0.84
N GLY A 48 2.71 -0.49 -0.16
CA GLY A 48 1.89 0.69 0.06
C GLY A 48 1.41 1.36 -1.21
N PHE A 49 0.54 2.31 -1.03
CA PHE A 49 -0.17 3.01 -2.08
C PHE A 49 -0.09 4.53 -1.85
N GLY A 50 0.61 5.23 -2.73
CA GLY A 50 0.66 6.69 -2.73
C GLY A 50 -0.50 7.28 -3.51
N ALA A 51 -1.27 8.17 -2.89
CA ALA A 51 -2.42 8.84 -3.50
C ALA A 51 -2.53 10.31 -3.09
N ILE A 52 -3.27 11.09 -3.88
CA ILE A 52 -3.71 12.43 -3.50
C ILE A 52 -4.98 12.26 -2.69
N ASP A 53 -4.87 12.45 -1.38
CA ASP A 53 -6.04 12.40 -0.51
C ASP A 53 -6.79 13.74 -0.54
N GLN A 54 -8.10 13.67 -0.56
CA GLN A 54 -8.97 14.83 -0.41
C GLN A 54 -9.50 14.90 1.01
N LYS A 55 -9.27 16.04 1.66
CA LYS A 55 -9.85 16.32 2.97
C LYS A 55 -11.18 17.04 2.80
N GLU A 56 -12.23 16.51 3.36
CA GLU A 56 -13.57 17.07 3.31
C GLU A 56 -13.72 18.27 4.26
N VAL A 57 -14.83 18.99 4.15
CA VAL A 57 -15.12 20.20 4.95
C VAL A 57 -15.20 19.87 6.44
N ASP A 58 -15.70 18.69 6.80
CA ASP A 58 -15.77 18.20 8.18
C ASP A 58 -14.43 17.66 8.71
N GLY A 59 -13.41 17.60 7.85
CA GLY A 59 -12.07 17.12 8.18
C GLY A 59 -11.84 15.63 7.96
N SER A 60 -12.86 14.89 7.49
CA SER A 60 -12.73 13.48 7.12
C SER A 60 -11.87 13.30 5.85
N VAL A 61 -11.31 12.11 5.69
CA VAL A 61 -10.60 11.69 4.47
C VAL A 61 -11.10 10.29 4.10
N HIS A 62 -11.85 10.22 3.00
CA HIS A 62 -12.42 8.99 2.48
C HIS A 62 -11.48 8.35 1.47
N ASP A 63 -10.60 7.48 1.94
CA ASP A 63 -9.55 6.86 1.15
C ASP A 63 -9.86 5.40 0.78
N GLN A 64 -11.07 5.15 0.24
CA GLN A 64 -11.51 3.81 -0.16
C GLN A 64 -10.54 3.14 -1.14
N TYR A 65 -9.93 3.91 -2.07
CA TYR A 65 -8.91 3.43 -2.99
C TYR A 65 -7.69 2.81 -2.28
N ARG A 66 -7.35 3.26 -1.08
CA ARG A 66 -6.27 2.69 -0.26
C ARG A 66 -6.72 1.37 0.38
N ILE A 67 -7.95 1.34 0.85
CA ILE A 67 -8.58 0.12 1.38
C ILE A 67 -8.60 -0.96 0.30
N ASP A 68 -9.08 -0.62 -0.89
CA ASP A 68 -9.19 -1.55 -2.02
C ASP A 68 -7.82 -2.12 -2.41
N TYR A 69 -6.81 -1.25 -2.54
CA TYR A 69 -5.44 -1.67 -2.82
C TYR A 69 -4.91 -2.67 -1.79
N LEU A 70 -4.99 -2.33 -0.51
CA LEU A 70 -4.49 -3.19 0.56
C LEU A 70 -5.28 -4.49 0.68
N LYS A 71 -6.59 -4.41 0.52
CA LYS A 71 -7.48 -5.58 0.54
C LYS A 71 -7.09 -6.59 -0.53
N GLU A 72 -6.91 -6.16 -1.78
CA GLU A 72 -6.51 -7.04 -2.88
C GLU A 72 -5.14 -7.67 -2.63
N HIS A 73 -4.16 -6.89 -2.16
CA HIS A 73 -2.82 -7.40 -1.87
C HIS A 73 -2.82 -8.40 -0.70
N ILE A 74 -3.56 -8.13 0.37
CA ILE A 74 -3.69 -9.03 1.51
C ILE A 74 -4.41 -10.33 1.09
N GLN A 75 -5.44 -10.26 0.24
CA GLN A 75 -6.10 -11.44 -0.28
C GLN A 75 -5.17 -12.34 -1.08
N GLU A 76 -4.35 -11.78 -1.94
CA GLU A 76 -3.38 -12.56 -2.73
C GLU A 76 -2.23 -13.08 -1.86
N MET A 77 -1.79 -12.31 -0.86
CA MET A 77 -0.84 -12.77 0.14
C MET A 77 -1.38 -13.96 0.96
N LYS A 78 -2.64 -13.90 1.41
CA LYS A 78 -3.29 -15.03 2.09
C LYS A 78 -3.32 -16.29 1.21
N LYS A 79 -3.60 -16.15 -0.08
CA LYS A 79 -3.55 -17.28 -1.02
C LYS A 79 -2.15 -17.87 -1.15
N ALA A 80 -1.11 -17.03 -1.15
CA ALA A 80 0.27 -17.51 -1.17
C ALA A 80 0.59 -18.39 0.06
N VAL A 81 0.07 -18.00 1.23
CA VAL A 81 0.25 -18.77 2.47
C VAL A 81 -0.65 -20.01 2.50
N ASP A 82 -1.97 -19.82 2.35
CA ASP A 82 -2.97 -20.85 2.63
C ASP A 82 -3.07 -21.90 1.52
N ILE A 83 -2.81 -21.52 0.27
CA ILE A 83 -2.96 -22.39 -0.90
C ILE A 83 -1.60 -22.85 -1.42
N ASP A 84 -0.64 -21.91 -1.54
CA ASP A 84 0.63 -22.19 -2.18
C ASP A 84 1.70 -22.68 -1.17
N GLY A 85 1.45 -22.57 0.14
CA GLY A 85 2.34 -23.06 1.19
C GLY A 85 3.58 -22.20 1.43
N VAL A 86 3.54 -20.93 1.06
CA VAL A 86 4.64 -19.99 1.29
C VAL A 86 4.80 -19.71 2.79
N ASP A 87 6.00 -19.84 3.32
CA ASP A 87 6.32 -19.48 4.72
C ASP A 87 6.53 -17.98 4.86
N LEU A 88 5.43 -17.25 5.11
CA LEU A 88 5.41 -15.81 5.28
C LEU A 88 5.20 -15.42 6.74
N LEU A 89 6.20 -14.83 7.37
CA LEU A 89 6.21 -14.45 8.78
C LEU A 89 5.36 -13.21 9.07
N GLY A 90 5.21 -12.30 8.10
CA GLY A 90 4.46 -11.08 8.34
C GLY A 90 4.47 -10.10 7.17
N TYR A 91 3.72 -9.03 7.40
CA TYR A 91 3.48 -7.97 6.43
C TYR A 91 3.43 -6.61 7.14
N THR A 92 4.12 -5.64 6.60
CA THR A 92 4.01 -4.24 7.04
C THR A 92 3.71 -3.32 5.87
N VAL A 93 2.89 -2.32 6.13
CA VAL A 93 2.55 -1.30 5.13
C VAL A 93 3.60 -0.19 5.11
N TRP A 94 3.80 0.41 3.94
CA TRP A 94 4.58 1.62 3.81
C TRP A 94 3.81 2.83 4.33
N GLY A 95 4.33 3.43 5.41
CA GLY A 95 3.81 4.67 5.98
C GLY A 95 2.51 4.49 6.78
N CYS A 96 2.58 4.44 8.12
CA CYS A 96 1.39 4.51 8.97
C CYS A 96 0.84 5.94 9.08
N ILE A 97 1.71 6.95 8.94
CA ILE A 97 1.42 8.38 8.98
C ILE A 97 1.90 8.99 7.67
N ASP A 98 1.17 9.96 7.12
CA ASP A 98 1.60 10.67 5.93
C ASP A 98 2.99 11.28 6.12
N CYS A 99 3.84 11.03 5.16
CA CYS A 99 5.21 11.53 5.12
C CYS A 99 5.53 12.11 3.74
N VAL A 100 6.61 12.84 3.65
CA VAL A 100 7.15 13.29 2.37
C VAL A 100 7.58 12.06 1.57
N SER A 101 7.12 11.98 0.33
CA SER A 101 7.53 10.90 -0.57
C SER A 101 9.03 10.95 -0.82
N PHE A 102 9.71 9.85 -0.56
CA PHE A 102 11.15 9.74 -0.78
C PHE A 102 11.52 9.94 -2.26
N SER A 103 10.75 9.31 -3.16
CA SER A 103 11.07 9.33 -4.59
C SER A 103 10.74 10.63 -5.29
N THR A 104 9.74 11.40 -4.82
CA THR A 104 9.28 12.63 -5.51
C THR A 104 9.49 13.90 -4.71
N GLY A 105 9.84 13.82 -3.43
CA GLY A 105 9.96 14.98 -2.55
C GLY A 105 8.64 15.68 -2.23
N GLU A 106 7.51 15.02 -2.49
CA GLU A 106 6.18 15.60 -2.40
C GLU A 106 5.41 15.13 -1.17
N MET A 107 4.81 16.08 -0.45
CA MET A 107 3.88 15.76 0.64
C MET A 107 2.49 15.34 0.14
N LYS A 108 2.09 15.81 -1.04
CA LYS A 108 0.78 15.47 -1.64
C LYS A 108 0.64 13.98 -2.01
N LYS A 109 1.76 13.26 -2.21
CA LYS A 109 1.79 11.81 -2.40
C LYS A 109 1.70 11.11 -1.05
N ARG A 110 0.48 10.90 -0.61
CA ARG A 110 0.18 10.43 0.74
C ARG A 110 0.07 8.92 0.80
N TYR A 111 0.67 8.33 1.83
CA TYR A 111 0.73 6.87 2.01
C TYR A 111 0.00 6.38 3.25
N GLY A 112 -0.13 7.26 4.27
CA GLY A 112 -0.52 6.87 5.61
C GLY A 112 -2.00 6.60 5.81
N PHE A 113 -2.31 5.93 6.90
CA PHE A 113 -3.64 5.83 7.49
C PHE A 113 -4.02 7.06 8.30
N ILE A 114 -3.02 7.87 8.65
CA ILE A 114 -3.17 9.11 9.38
C ILE A 114 -2.79 10.26 8.46
N TYR A 115 -3.76 11.12 8.18
CA TYR A 115 -3.56 12.35 7.44
C TYR A 115 -2.75 13.35 8.25
N VAL A 116 -1.77 14.00 7.61
CA VAL A 116 -1.01 15.12 8.18
C VAL A 116 -1.32 16.38 7.38
N ASP A 117 -1.82 17.40 8.05
CA ASP A 117 -2.13 18.68 7.44
C ASP A 117 -0.84 19.44 7.11
N LYS A 118 -0.24 19.10 5.97
CA LYS A 118 0.96 19.71 5.40
C LYS A 118 0.89 19.64 3.89
N ASN A 119 1.30 20.74 3.23
CA ASN A 119 1.36 20.88 1.79
C ASN A 119 2.81 20.87 1.28
N ASN A 120 2.98 20.76 -0.05
CA ASN A 120 4.30 20.75 -0.69
C ASN A 120 5.10 22.04 -0.47
N ASP A 121 4.42 23.18 -0.35
CA ASP A 121 5.01 24.50 -0.06
C ASP A 121 5.42 24.69 1.41
N GLY A 122 5.20 23.67 2.24
CA GLY A 122 5.50 23.69 3.66
C GLY A 122 4.38 24.28 4.53
N SER A 123 3.31 24.80 3.95
CA SER A 123 2.14 25.27 4.68
C SER A 123 1.36 24.13 5.33
N GLY A 124 0.48 24.45 6.26
CA GLY A 124 -0.34 23.53 7.01
C GLY A 124 -0.09 23.59 8.50
N SER A 125 -1.01 23.03 9.28
CA SER A 125 -0.99 23.08 10.76
C SER A 125 -0.26 21.91 11.41
N LEU A 126 0.16 20.91 10.63
CA LEU A 126 0.70 19.64 11.11
C LEU A 126 -0.28 18.81 11.96
N LYS A 127 -1.55 19.20 12.05
CA LYS A 127 -2.59 18.42 12.71
C LYS A 127 -2.75 17.07 12.04
N ARG A 128 -3.01 16.06 12.85
CA ARG A 128 -3.18 14.67 12.40
C ARG A 128 -4.62 14.26 12.58
N SER A 129 -5.16 13.55 11.60
CA SER A 129 -6.50 12.95 11.66
C SER A 129 -6.48 11.56 11.05
N LYS A 130 -7.29 10.65 11.59
CA LYS A 130 -7.47 9.33 11.02
C LYS A 130 -8.19 9.42 9.69
N LYS A 131 -7.81 8.57 8.73
CA LYS A 131 -8.55 8.32 7.50
C LYS A 131 -9.47 7.12 7.69
N ASP A 132 -10.37 6.85 6.73
CA ASP A 132 -11.25 5.69 6.79
C ASP A 132 -10.45 4.37 6.83
N SER A 133 -9.36 4.32 6.09
CA SER A 133 -8.44 3.17 6.08
C SER A 133 -7.83 2.84 7.45
N PHE A 134 -7.77 3.79 8.39
CA PHE A 134 -7.23 3.54 9.74
C PHE A 134 -8.06 2.53 10.52
N GLU A 135 -9.38 2.74 10.61
CA GLU A 135 -10.25 1.84 11.38
C GLU A 135 -10.43 0.50 10.65
N TRP A 136 -10.45 0.52 9.32
CA TRP A 136 -10.46 -0.71 8.52
C TRP A 136 -9.19 -1.55 8.77
N TYR A 137 -7.99 -0.96 8.65
CA TYR A 137 -6.74 -1.70 8.83
C TYR A 137 -6.53 -2.17 10.26
N LYS A 138 -6.97 -1.38 11.26
CA LYS A 138 -7.02 -1.82 12.65
C LYS A 138 -7.80 -3.13 12.79
N LYS A 139 -8.97 -3.23 12.16
CA LYS A 139 -9.78 -4.45 12.16
C LYS A 139 -9.10 -5.61 11.44
N VAL A 140 -8.40 -5.35 10.34
CA VAL A 140 -7.60 -6.37 9.65
C VAL A 140 -6.55 -6.96 10.59
N ILE A 141 -5.84 -6.13 11.34
CA ILE A 141 -4.83 -6.56 12.31
C ILE A 141 -5.48 -7.37 13.47
N GLU A 142 -6.55 -6.84 14.05
CA GLU A 142 -7.26 -7.49 15.18
C GLU A 142 -7.80 -8.88 14.80
N THR A 143 -8.13 -9.10 13.55
CA THR A 143 -8.67 -10.37 13.04
C THR A 143 -7.63 -11.22 12.31
N ASN A 144 -6.37 -10.82 12.33
CA ASN A 144 -5.29 -11.49 11.57
C ASN A 144 -5.67 -11.70 10.08
N GLY A 145 -6.28 -10.67 9.47
CA GLY A 145 -6.69 -10.71 8.07
C GLY A 145 -7.93 -11.55 7.74
N GLU A 146 -8.67 -12.03 8.74
CA GLU A 146 -9.90 -12.78 8.50
C GLU A 146 -11.05 -11.88 8.02
N VAL A 147 -11.04 -10.61 8.44
CA VAL A 147 -12.02 -9.61 8.02
C VAL A 147 -11.31 -8.53 7.22
N LEU A 148 -11.64 -8.43 5.93
CA LEU A 148 -11.10 -7.48 4.96
C LEU A 148 -12.19 -6.58 4.38
#